data_0b4023f431f74e42e690f18e4d6bac09
#
_entry.id   0b4023f431f74e42e690f18e4d6bac09
#
_cell.length_a   1.000
_cell.length_b   1.000
_cell.length_c   1.000
_cell.angle_alpha   90.00
_cell.angle_beta   90.00
_cell.angle_gamma   90.00
#
_symmetry.space_group_name_H-M   'P 1'
#
loop_
_entity.id
_entity.type
_entity.pdbx_description
1 polymer ?
#
loop_
_entity_poly.entity_id
_entity_poly.type
_entity_poly.pdbx_seq_one_letter_code
_entity_poly.pdbx_strand_id
1 'polypeptide(L)'
;MKKNKPIAGYHLLMILSAVDNKFTAGEDKVIRQWLTDQFPFKVNLDAETEILSALKPDDYMLHFQKCMGDFYLDSTEEERNELIQFAINIVKADKTITPEENIFLDELFNEWTETQI
;
A
#
# COMPACT_ATOMS: atom_id res chain seq x y z
N MET A 1 -2.28 -2.09 -17.73
CA MET A 1 -1.14 -3.00 -17.46
C MET A 1 -1.00 -3.24 -15.97
N LYS A 2 -0.83 -4.49 -15.57
CA LYS A 2 -0.69 -4.84 -14.16
C LYS A 2 0.63 -4.32 -13.59
N LYS A 3 0.56 -3.83 -12.36
CA LYS A 3 1.77 -3.46 -11.62
C LYS A 3 2.38 -4.71 -11.00
N ASN A 4 3.71 -4.78 -10.94
CA ASN A 4 4.35 -5.87 -10.23
C ASN A 4 4.22 -5.64 -8.71
N LYS A 5 4.54 -6.66 -7.90
CA LYS A 5 4.28 -6.59 -6.46
C LYS A 5 5.00 -5.45 -5.73
N PRO A 6 6.28 -5.09 -6.02
CA PRO A 6 6.86 -3.95 -5.32
C PRO A 6 6.20 -2.63 -5.69
N ILE A 7 5.81 -2.44 -6.95
CA ILE A 7 5.12 -1.22 -7.37
C ILE A 7 3.72 -1.17 -6.78
N ALA A 8 2.95 -2.25 -6.89
CA ALA A 8 1.61 -2.31 -6.32
C ALA A 8 1.65 -2.11 -4.80
N GLY A 9 2.61 -2.74 -4.12
CA GLY A 9 2.80 -2.57 -2.69
C GLY A 9 3.11 -1.13 -2.30
N TYR A 10 3.94 -0.46 -3.10
CA TYR A 10 4.25 0.94 -2.87
C TYR A 10 2.99 1.81 -2.93
N HIS A 11 2.17 1.62 -3.97
CA HIS A 11 0.92 2.35 -4.11
C HIS A 11 -0.02 2.11 -2.92
N LEU A 12 -0.17 0.84 -2.51
CA LEU A 12 -1.03 0.49 -1.38
C LEU A 12 -0.59 1.18 -0.09
N LEU A 13 0.69 1.10 0.22
CA LEU A 13 1.22 1.65 1.46
C LEU A 13 1.22 3.17 1.48
N MET A 14 1.53 3.79 0.33
CA MET A 14 1.51 5.25 0.24
C MET A 14 0.10 5.81 0.36
N ILE A 15 -0.87 5.19 -0.30
CA ILE A 15 -2.26 5.62 -0.19
C ILE A 15 -2.72 5.52 1.26
N LEU A 16 -2.42 4.39 1.91
CA LEU A 16 -2.80 4.18 3.29
C LEU A 16 -2.21 5.25 4.21
N SER A 17 -0.96 5.63 3.97
CA SER A 17 -0.30 6.68 4.74
C SER A 17 -0.88 8.06 4.49
N ALA A 18 -1.46 8.27 3.32
CA ALA A 18 -1.89 9.60 2.88
C ALA A 18 -3.37 9.89 3.06
N VAL A 19 -4.19 8.92 3.51
CA VAL A 19 -5.65 9.10 3.53
C VAL A 19 -6.09 10.25 4.41
N ASP A 20 -5.35 10.57 5.45
CA ASP A 20 -5.67 11.71 6.33
C ASP A 20 -4.80 12.91 6.08
N ASN A 21 -3.68 12.72 5.40
CA ASN A 21 -2.66 13.72 5.21
C ASN A 21 -2.10 13.63 3.81
N LYS A 22 -1.24 14.58 3.48
CA LYS A 22 -0.53 14.52 2.21
C LYS A 22 0.60 13.50 2.29
N PHE A 23 1.02 13.00 1.13
CA PHE A 23 2.20 12.14 1.05
C PHE A 23 3.40 12.87 1.63
N THR A 24 4.10 12.24 2.58
CA THR A 24 5.27 12.84 3.20
C THR A 24 6.54 12.11 2.78
N ALA A 25 7.65 12.84 2.77
CA ALA A 25 8.95 12.27 2.40
C ALA A 25 9.42 11.23 3.43
N GLY A 26 9.09 11.44 4.71
CA GLY A 26 9.47 10.50 5.76
C GLY A 26 8.80 9.16 5.61
N GLU A 27 7.50 9.15 5.35
CA GLU A 27 6.75 7.93 5.14
C GLU A 27 7.19 7.22 3.86
N ASP A 28 7.42 8.00 2.80
CA ASP A 28 7.92 7.47 1.53
C ASP A 28 9.24 6.72 1.73
N LYS A 29 10.16 7.32 2.48
CA LYS A 29 11.47 6.71 2.73
C LYS A 29 11.34 5.38 3.46
N VAL A 30 10.51 5.33 4.49
CA VAL A 30 10.29 4.11 5.28
C VAL A 30 9.69 3.01 4.41
N ILE A 31 8.71 3.36 3.60
CA ILE A 31 8.02 2.42 2.72
C ILE A 31 8.99 1.86 1.67
N ARG A 32 9.77 2.73 1.04
CA ARG A 32 10.75 2.32 0.03
C ARG A 32 11.80 1.38 0.62
N GLN A 33 12.25 1.67 1.84
CA GLN A 33 13.24 0.83 2.50
C GLN A 33 12.68 -0.56 2.76
N TRP A 34 11.46 -0.64 3.28
CA TRP A 34 10.81 -1.92 3.55
C TRP A 34 10.64 -2.73 2.27
N LEU A 35 10.20 -2.09 1.19
CA LEU A 35 9.99 -2.77 -0.10
C LEU A 35 11.31 -3.29 -0.66
N THR A 36 12.39 -2.52 -0.53
CA THR A 36 13.71 -2.93 -0.99
C THR A 36 14.19 -4.15 -0.22
N ASP A 37 13.91 -4.21 1.09
CA ASP A 37 14.30 -5.33 1.93
C ASP A 37 13.48 -6.59 1.62
N GLN A 38 12.19 -6.43 1.32
CA GLN A 38 11.29 -7.55 1.03
C GLN A 38 11.42 -8.05 -0.41
N PHE A 39 11.57 -7.15 -1.34
CA PHE A 39 11.59 -7.46 -2.78
C PHE A 39 12.83 -6.84 -3.40
N PRO A 40 13.94 -7.59 -3.52
CA PRO A 40 15.21 -7.04 -3.99
C PRO A 40 15.22 -6.79 -5.50
N PHE A 41 14.28 -6.00 -5.97
CA PHE A 41 14.20 -5.58 -7.36
C PHE A 41 14.56 -4.12 -7.47
N LYS A 42 15.21 -3.77 -8.57
CA LYS A 42 15.44 -2.37 -8.88
C LYS A 42 14.21 -1.83 -9.58
N VAL A 43 13.48 -0.95 -8.90
CA VAL A 43 12.27 -0.34 -9.43
C VAL A 43 12.40 1.18 -9.29
N ASN A 44 11.98 1.90 -10.31
CA ASN A 44 11.96 3.35 -10.24
C ASN A 44 10.66 3.80 -9.58
N LEU A 45 10.71 4.00 -8.27
CA LEU A 45 9.55 4.45 -7.50
C LEU A 45 9.30 5.96 -7.61
N ASP A 46 10.26 6.71 -8.15
CA ASP A 46 10.07 8.15 -8.33
C ASP A 46 8.92 8.46 -9.31
N ALA A 47 8.82 7.68 -10.38
CA ALA A 47 7.72 7.81 -11.33
C ALA A 47 6.38 7.49 -10.65
N GLU A 48 6.39 6.49 -9.75
CA GLU A 48 5.19 6.10 -9.02
C GLU A 48 4.75 7.17 -8.03
N THR A 49 5.71 7.86 -7.41
CA THR A 49 5.41 8.98 -6.51
C THR A 49 4.65 10.08 -7.25
N GLU A 50 5.07 10.38 -8.48
CA GLU A 50 4.39 11.39 -9.30
C GLU A 50 2.96 10.98 -9.64
N ILE A 51 2.76 9.70 -9.98
CA ILE A 51 1.42 9.18 -10.29
C ILE A 51 0.51 9.32 -9.07
N LEU A 52 1.00 8.93 -7.89
CA LEU A 52 0.24 9.02 -6.66
C LEU A 52 -0.08 10.46 -6.29
N SER A 53 0.87 11.36 -6.47
CA SER A 53 0.66 12.78 -6.15
C SER A 53 -0.40 13.43 -7.03
N ALA A 54 -0.65 12.88 -8.20
CA ALA A 54 -1.67 13.37 -9.12
C ALA A 54 -3.07 12.82 -8.81
N LEU A 55 -3.17 11.79 -7.95
CA LEU A 55 -4.46 11.23 -7.59
C LEU A 55 -5.24 12.19 -6.71
N LYS A 56 -6.55 12.26 -6.95
CA LYS A 56 -7.45 13.00 -6.08
C LYS A 56 -7.90 12.07 -4.95
N PRO A 57 -8.16 12.63 -3.75
CA PRO A 57 -8.63 11.78 -2.63
C PRO A 57 -9.85 10.93 -2.97
N ASP A 58 -10.75 11.43 -3.80
CA ASP A 58 -11.95 10.68 -4.21
C ASP A 58 -11.61 9.44 -5.02
N ASP A 59 -10.44 9.38 -5.61
CA ASP A 59 -10.00 8.25 -6.45
C ASP A 59 -9.15 7.24 -5.67
N TYR A 60 -8.79 7.54 -4.44
CA TYR A 60 -7.89 6.69 -3.65
C TYR A 60 -8.42 5.27 -3.50
N MET A 61 -9.69 5.11 -3.13
CA MET A 61 -10.22 3.76 -2.88
C MET A 61 -10.22 2.91 -4.15
N LEU A 62 -10.66 3.48 -5.28
CA LEU A 62 -10.68 2.74 -6.53
C LEU A 62 -9.28 2.32 -6.97
N HIS A 63 -8.33 3.25 -6.85
CA HIS A 63 -6.94 2.95 -7.19
C HIS A 63 -6.34 1.92 -6.23
N PHE A 64 -6.66 2.04 -4.95
CA PHE A 64 -6.23 1.10 -3.91
C PHE A 64 -6.73 -0.32 -4.23
N GLN A 65 -8.00 -0.46 -4.57
CA GLN A 65 -8.59 -1.75 -4.92
C GLN A 65 -7.91 -2.38 -6.14
N LYS A 66 -7.60 -1.56 -7.13
CA LYS A 66 -6.90 -2.03 -8.32
C LYS A 66 -5.51 -2.55 -7.97
N CYS A 67 -4.79 -1.82 -7.13
CA CYS A 67 -3.45 -2.23 -6.71
C CYS A 67 -3.48 -3.47 -5.82
N MET A 68 -4.54 -3.65 -5.03
CA MET A 68 -4.71 -4.88 -4.24
C MET A 68 -4.77 -6.10 -5.16
N GLY A 69 -5.52 -6.00 -6.25
CA GLY A 69 -5.62 -7.08 -7.23
C GLY A 69 -4.28 -7.37 -7.90
N ASP A 70 -3.56 -6.34 -8.30
CA ASP A 70 -2.26 -6.48 -8.93
C ASP A 70 -1.25 -7.15 -8.00
N PHE A 71 -1.21 -6.72 -6.73
CA PHE A 71 -0.32 -7.31 -5.75
C PHE A 71 -0.70 -8.78 -5.49
N TYR A 72 -1.99 -9.05 -5.36
CA TYR A 72 -2.47 -10.41 -5.11
C TYR A 72 -1.99 -11.38 -6.18
N LEU A 73 -2.09 -10.97 -7.45
CA LEU A 73 -1.75 -11.85 -8.57
C LEU A 73 -0.24 -12.13 -8.67
N ASP A 74 0.60 -11.28 -8.11
CA ASP A 74 2.05 -11.41 -8.23
C ASP A 74 2.72 -11.82 -6.92
N SER A 75 1.95 -12.10 -5.87
CA SER A 75 2.51 -12.36 -4.54
C SER A 75 2.05 -13.71 -3.99
N THR A 76 2.81 -14.18 -2.98
CA THR A 76 2.42 -15.35 -2.20
C THR A 76 1.57 -14.89 -1.02
N GLU A 77 0.89 -15.85 -0.37
CA GLU A 77 0.12 -15.57 0.84
C GLU A 77 1.01 -14.96 1.92
N GLU A 78 2.23 -15.49 2.07
CA GLU A 78 3.17 -14.98 3.06
C GLU A 78 3.53 -13.53 2.79
N GLU A 79 3.78 -13.18 1.53
CA GLU A 79 4.09 -11.81 1.14
C GLU A 79 2.93 -10.86 1.41
N ARG A 80 1.70 -11.32 1.16
CA ARG A 80 0.51 -10.52 1.44
C ARG A 80 0.34 -10.28 2.94
N ASN A 81 0.56 -11.31 3.75
CA ASN A 81 0.47 -11.19 5.21
C ASN A 81 1.51 -10.23 5.76
N GLU A 82 2.71 -10.25 5.21
CA GLU A 82 3.77 -9.34 5.63
C GLU A 82 3.44 -7.90 5.27
N LEU A 83 2.85 -7.68 4.11
CA LEU A 83 2.45 -6.33 3.72
C LEU A 83 1.35 -5.81 4.64
N ILE A 84 0.38 -6.65 4.99
CA ILE A 84 -0.67 -6.27 5.93
C ILE A 84 -0.07 -5.88 7.28
N GLN A 85 0.86 -6.66 7.80
CA GLN A 85 1.51 -6.36 9.07
C GLN A 85 2.25 -5.03 9.03
N PHE A 86 2.98 -4.80 7.95
CA PHE A 86 3.69 -3.53 7.80
C PHE A 86 2.72 -2.36 7.66
N ALA A 87 1.61 -2.55 6.95
CA ALA A 87 0.58 -1.52 6.81
C ALA A 87 0.00 -1.14 8.18
N ILE A 88 -0.30 -2.15 9.00
CA ILE A 88 -0.80 -1.93 10.35
C ILE A 88 0.22 -1.14 11.18
N ASN A 89 1.49 -1.51 11.07
CA ASN A 89 2.56 -0.84 11.81
C ASN A 89 2.70 0.63 11.41
N ILE A 90 2.55 0.92 10.10
CA ILE A 90 2.63 2.29 9.61
C ILE A 90 1.52 3.15 10.21
N VAL A 91 0.27 2.66 10.16
CA VAL A 91 -0.85 3.46 10.66
C VAL A 91 -0.82 3.60 12.18
N LYS A 92 -0.28 2.62 12.90
CA LYS A 92 -0.13 2.68 14.35
C LYS A 92 1.00 3.60 14.81
N ALA A 93 1.93 3.92 13.93
CA ALA A 93 3.06 4.78 14.28
C ALA A 93 2.61 6.15 14.78
N ASP A 94 1.45 6.61 14.35
CA ASP A 94 0.86 7.87 14.79
C ASP A 94 -0.05 7.70 16.00
N LYS A 95 -0.01 6.56 16.65
CA LYS A 95 -0.70 6.22 17.90
C LYS A 95 -2.18 5.92 17.77
N THR A 96 -2.87 6.45 16.76
CA THR A 96 -4.30 6.25 16.59
C THR A 96 -4.61 5.95 15.14
N ILE A 97 -5.32 4.84 14.90
CA ILE A 97 -5.82 4.55 13.56
C ILE A 97 -7.06 5.40 13.34
N THR A 98 -7.05 6.23 12.30
CA THR A 98 -8.20 7.07 12.01
C THR A 98 -9.29 6.24 11.34
N PRO A 99 -10.56 6.73 11.35
CA PRO A 99 -11.64 6.05 10.64
C PRO A 99 -11.33 5.84 9.15
N GLU A 100 -10.70 6.81 8.52
CA GLU A 100 -10.34 6.74 7.09
C GLU A 100 -9.30 5.65 6.84
N GLU A 101 -8.26 5.61 7.67
CA GLU A 101 -7.24 4.55 7.57
C GLU A 101 -7.87 3.18 7.81
N ASN A 102 -8.77 3.09 8.77
CA ASN A 102 -9.42 1.83 9.10
C ASN A 102 -10.26 1.30 7.94
N ILE A 103 -10.92 2.17 7.20
CA ILE A 103 -11.70 1.77 6.03
C ILE A 103 -10.81 1.08 5.00
N PHE A 104 -9.63 1.65 4.74
CA PHE A 104 -8.68 1.09 3.77
C PHE A 104 -8.06 -0.21 4.29
N LEU A 105 -7.73 -0.26 5.58
CA LEU A 105 -7.20 -1.49 6.18
C LEU A 105 -8.22 -2.63 6.15
N ASP A 106 -9.47 -2.33 6.45
CA ASP A 106 -10.55 -3.33 6.39
C ASP A 106 -10.74 -3.84 4.98
N GLU A 107 -10.69 -2.97 3.99
CA GLU A 107 -10.80 -3.35 2.58
C GLU A 107 -9.69 -4.32 2.21
N LEU A 108 -8.45 -3.98 2.58
CA LEU A 108 -7.29 -4.81 2.30
C LEU A 108 -7.41 -6.18 2.97
N PHE A 109 -7.76 -6.17 4.23
CA PHE A 109 -7.86 -7.39 5.03
C PHE A 109 -8.97 -8.30 4.49
N ASN A 110 -10.15 -7.74 4.28
CA ASN A 110 -11.31 -8.52 3.82
C ASN A 110 -11.08 -9.11 2.44
N GLU A 111 -10.54 -8.32 1.51
CA GLU A 111 -10.34 -8.76 0.15
C GLU A 111 -9.32 -9.90 0.07
N TRP A 112 -8.26 -9.80 0.85
CA TRP A 112 -7.19 -10.80 0.78
C TRP A 112 -7.44 -12.04 1.64
N THR A 113 -8.26 -11.94 2.69
CA THR A 113 -8.56 -13.10 3.53
C THR A 113 -9.76 -13.89 3.02
N GLU A 114 -10.75 -13.23 2.44
CA GLU A 114 -11.94 -13.91 1.91
C GLU A 114 -11.62 -14.88 0.78
N THR A 115 -10.59 -14.59 -0.01
CA THR A 115 -10.20 -15.42 -1.12
C THR A 115 -9.48 -16.70 -0.70
N GLN A 116 -9.25 -16.89 0.58
CA GLN A 116 -8.55 -18.07 1.11
C GLN A 116 -9.49 -19.18 1.57
N ILE A 117 -10.78 -18.97 1.43
CA ILE A 117 -11.77 -19.96 1.86
C ILE A 117 -11.93 -21.09 0.84
#